data_597f1759c7dc5dfd1df2b391d3829801
#
_entry.id   597f1759c7dc5dfd1df2b391d3829801
#
_cell.length_a   1.000
_cell.length_b   1.000
_cell.length_c   1.000
_cell.angle_alpha   90.00
_cell.angle_beta   90.00
_cell.angle_gamma   90.00
#
_symmetry.space_group_name_H-M   'P 1'
#
loop_
_entity.id
_entity.type
_entity.pdbx_description
1 polymer ?
#
loop_
_entity_poly.entity_id
_entity_poly.type
_entity_poly.pdbx_seq_one_letter_code
_entity_poly.pdbx_strand_id
1 'polypeptide(L)'
;ESEYTRALITRDNDSIFSETSYNAFSYNVTLSWFATGEHKNYVKSKTTFGTLKPKKNLGDDGGFGALEFALRYSQINMDDSDLNGGVISDLTAGINWYLNPSTMVMFNYIYSDIKNLGNANIFQMRFQIVF
;
A
#
# COMPACT_ATOMS: atom_id res chain seq x y z
N GLU A 1 -5.13 7.12 -5.83
CA GLU A 1 -4.63 7.67 -4.56
C GLU A 1 -3.14 7.87 -4.66
N SER A 2 -2.62 8.99 -4.14
CA SER A 2 -1.18 9.27 -4.07
C SER A 2 -0.86 9.94 -2.76
N GLU A 3 0.34 9.68 -2.25
CA GLU A 3 0.83 10.23 -0.99
C GLU A 3 2.32 10.57 -1.15
N TYR A 4 2.73 11.68 -0.56
CA TYR A 4 4.12 12.09 -0.43
C TYR A 4 4.41 12.43 1.02
N THR A 5 5.47 11.86 1.57
CA THR A 5 5.92 12.13 2.94
C THR A 5 7.39 12.53 2.94
N ARG A 6 7.71 13.58 3.69
CA ARG A 6 9.08 13.99 3.96
C ARG A 6 9.32 14.02 5.46
N ALA A 7 10.39 13.39 5.92
CA ALA A 7 10.83 13.43 7.30
C ALA A 7 12.18 14.13 7.39
N LEU A 8 12.29 15.06 8.33
CA LEU A 8 13.56 15.66 8.75
C LEU A 8 13.91 15.04 10.11
N ILE A 9 15.00 14.31 10.16
CA ILE A 9 15.48 13.65 11.38
C ILE A 9 16.65 14.46 11.90
N THR A 10 16.47 15.12 13.04
CA THR A 10 17.53 15.88 13.71
C THR A 10 18.19 14.96 14.74
N ARG A 11 19.51 14.85 14.70
CA ARG A 11 20.31 14.08 15.65
C ARG A 11 20.86 15.01 16.71
N ASP A 12 20.83 14.57 17.95
CA ASP A 12 21.51 15.26 19.05
C ASP A 12 23.03 15.06 18.93
N ASN A 13 23.82 16.09 19.29
CA ASN A 13 25.25 16.19 19.02
C ASN A 13 26.05 15.04 19.66
N ASP A 14 26.34 14.01 18.88
CA ASP A 14 27.47 13.12 19.14
C ASP A 14 28.56 13.39 18.12
N SER A 15 29.77 13.65 18.61
CA SER A 15 30.94 14.21 17.92
C SER A 15 31.58 13.35 16.82
N ILE A 16 30.87 12.38 16.27
CA ILE A 16 31.37 11.43 15.27
C ILE A 16 30.87 11.74 13.84
N PHE A 17 29.79 12.54 13.68
CA PHE A 17 29.21 12.89 12.37
C PHE A 17 29.12 14.40 12.18
N SER A 18 29.45 14.86 10.98
CA SER A 18 29.53 16.29 10.66
C SER A 18 28.17 16.96 10.41
N GLU A 19 27.12 16.21 10.11
CA GLU A 19 25.77 16.74 9.90
C GLU A 19 24.80 16.31 10.99
N THR A 20 23.98 17.27 11.43
CA THR A 20 23.00 17.11 12.53
C THR A 20 21.58 16.80 12.03
N SER A 21 21.33 16.86 10.74
CA SER A 21 19.99 16.62 10.17
C SER A 21 20.03 15.78 8.92
N TYR A 22 19.15 14.79 8.83
CA TYR A 22 18.98 13.90 7.69
C TYR A 22 17.60 14.06 7.07
N ASN A 23 17.54 14.08 5.76
CA ASN A 23 16.31 14.11 5.01
C ASN A 23 15.94 12.72 4.50
N ALA A 24 14.76 12.25 4.84
CA ALA A 24 14.17 11.07 4.23
C ALA A 24 12.88 11.47 3.52
N PHE A 25 12.59 10.85 2.38
CA PHE A 25 11.31 11.06 1.70
C PHE A 25 10.76 9.76 1.18
N SER A 26 9.44 9.69 1.10
CA SER A 26 8.73 8.60 0.47
C SER A 26 7.57 9.11 -0.37
N TYR A 27 7.24 8.37 -1.40
CA TYR A 27 6.02 8.60 -2.16
C TYR A 27 5.40 7.28 -2.59
N ASN A 28 4.09 7.29 -2.75
CA ASN A 28 3.36 6.18 -3.33
C ASN A 28 2.25 6.65 -4.24
N VAL A 29 1.95 5.83 -5.25
CA VAL A 29 0.81 5.98 -6.13
C VAL A 29 0.10 4.65 -6.21
N THR A 30 -1.22 4.67 -5.97
CA THR A 30 -2.07 3.48 -6.04
C THR A 30 -3.22 3.71 -7.01
N LEU A 31 -3.39 2.79 -7.93
CA LEU A 31 -4.51 2.71 -8.84
C LEU A 31 -5.33 1.48 -8.48
N SER A 32 -6.65 1.58 -8.48
CA SER A 32 -7.53 0.43 -8.28
C SER A 32 -8.73 0.49 -9.20
N TRP A 33 -9.22 -0.68 -9.60
CA TRP A 33 -10.34 -0.84 -10.50
C TRP A 33 -11.18 -2.06 -10.10
N PHE A 34 -12.50 -1.88 -10.05
CA PHE A 34 -13.45 -2.96 -9.78
C PHE A 34 -13.92 -3.58 -11.09
N ALA A 35 -13.54 -4.84 -11.32
CA ALA A 35 -13.95 -5.59 -12.50
C ALA A 35 -15.48 -5.89 -12.51
N THR A 36 -16.08 -5.99 -11.34
CA THR A 36 -17.50 -6.27 -11.13
C THR A 36 -18.37 -5.01 -11.09
N GLY A 37 -17.76 -3.83 -11.27
CA GLY A 37 -18.47 -2.54 -11.44
C GLY A 37 -18.98 -1.92 -10.14
N GLU A 38 -18.44 -2.30 -9.00
CA GLU A 38 -18.63 -1.62 -7.72
C GLU A 38 -17.86 -0.30 -7.68
N HIS A 39 -18.21 0.54 -6.69
CA HIS A 39 -17.53 1.79 -6.39
C HIS A 39 -17.26 1.90 -4.90
N LYS A 40 -16.09 2.45 -4.53
CA LYS A 40 -15.80 2.79 -3.13
C LYS A 40 -16.66 3.98 -2.72
N ASN A 41 -17.55 3.77 -1.75
CA ASN A 41 -18.35 4.85 -1.18
C ASN A 41 -17.47 5.70 -0.24
N TYR A 42 -17.24 6.95 -0.61
CA TYR A 42 -16.55 7.89 0.26
C TYR A 42 -17.51 8.46 1.30
N VAL A 43 -17.24 8.21 2.58
CA VAL A 43 -18.04 8.71 3.71
C VAL A 43 -17.46 10.03 4.18
N LYS A 44 -18.03 11.15 3.72
CA LYS A 44 -17.56 12.51 4.02
C LYS A 44 -17.44 12.79 5.52
N SER A 45 -18.36 12.28 6.34
CA SER A 45 -18.39 12.51 7.79
C SER A 45 -17.24 11.84 8.55
N LYS A 46 -16.62 10.80 7.98
CA LYS A 46 -15.50 10.07 8.58
C LYS A 46 -14.19 10.26 7.82
N THR A 47 -14.19 11.02 6.73
CA THR A 47 -13.03 11.24 5.84
C THR A 47 -12.36 9.92 5.42
N THR A 48 -13.15 8.86 5.25
CA THR A 48 -12.67 7.52 4.92
C THR A 48 -13.62 6.83 3.93
N PHE A 49 -13.12 5.78 3.28
CA PHE A 49 -13.96 4.91 2.47
C PHE A 49 -14.77 4.00 3.39
N GLY A 50 -16.08 3.90 3.13
CA GLY A 50 -16.97 2.99 3.84
C GLY A 50 -16.72 1.53 3.45
N THR A 51 -17.36 0.62 4.19
CA THR A 51 -17.34 -0.81 3.87
C THR A 51 -17.92 -1.04 2.49
N LEU A 52 -17.17 -1.74 1.64
CA LEU A 52 -17.67 -2.14 0.32
C LEU A 52 -18.75 -3.20 0.48
N LYS A 53 -19.87 -2.98 -0.18
CA LYS A 53 -20.95 -3.97 -0.30
C LYS A 53 -20.99 -4.47 -1.72
N PRO A 54 -20.68 -5.76 -1.99
CA PRO A 54 -20.85 -6.35 -3.30
C PRO A 54 -22.31 -6.21 -3.78
N LYS A 55 -22.53 -6.04 -5.07
CA LYS A 55 -23.88 -6.01 -5.66
C LYS A 55 -24.62 -7.33 -5.43
N LYS A 56 -23.88 -8.46 -5.45
CA LYS A 56 -24.33 -9.79 -5.06
C LYS A 56 -23.22 -10.44 -4.26
N ASN A 57 -23.53 -11.03 -3.10
CA ASN A 57 -22.56 -11.74 -2.31
C ASN A 57 -22.18 -13.07 -2.97
N LEU A 58 -21.03 -13.62 -2.61
CA LEU A 58 -20.68 -14.97 -2.97
C LEU A 58 -21.70 -15.94 -2.34
N GLY A 59 -22.30 -16.81 -3.18
CA GLY A 59 -23.32 -17.77 -2.74
C GLY A 59 -24.77 -17.28 -2.92
N ASP A 60 -25.01 -16.00 -3.18
CA ASP A 60 -26.29 -15.52 -3.69
C ASP A 60 -26.50 -16.06 -5.11
N ASP A 61 -27.74 -16.14 -5.60
CA ASP A 61 -28.06 -16.69 -6.92
C ASP A 61 -27.27 -15.97 -8.04
N GLY A 62 -26.25 -16.66 -8.58
CA GLY A 62 -25.27 -16.13 -9.52
C GLY A 62 -24.31 -15.07 -8.95
N GLY A 63 -24.20 -14.96 -7.63
CA GLY A 63 -23.30 -14.02 -6.95
C GLY A 63 -21.86 -14.54 -6.89
N PHE A 64 -20.90 -13.68 -7.27
CA PHE A 64 -19.47 -13.95 -7.22
C PHE A 64 -18.75 -13.06 -6.17
N GLY A 65 -19.47 -12.13 -5.55
CA GLY A 65 -18.87 -11.07 -4.74
C GLY A 65 -18.35 -9.92 -5.62
N ALA A 66 -17.50 -9.07 -5.05
CA ALA A 66 -16.85 -7.98 -5.77
C ALA A 66 -15.36 -8.24 -5.94
N LEU A 67 -14.81 -7.94 -7.11
CA LEU A 67 -13.41 -8.14 -7.44
C LEU A 67 -12.75 -6.79 -7.78
N GLU A 68 -11.73 -6.42 -7.00
CA GLU A 68 -10.90 -5.24 -7.19
C GLU A 68 -9.49 -5.65 -7.56
N PHE A 69 -8.96 -5.07 -8.63
CA PHE A 69 -7.54 -5.10 -8.97
C PHE A 69 -6.88 -3.81 -8.51
N ALA A 70 -5.70 -3.92 -7.93
CA ALA A 70 -4.91 -2.79 -7.47
C ALA A 70 -3.49 -2.89 -7.98
N LEU A 71 -2.92 -1.74 -8.34
CA LEU A 71 -1.51 -1.58 -8.68
C LEU A 71 -0.97 -0.41 -7.86
N ARG A 72 0.14 -0.65 -7.15
CA ARG A 72 0.80 0.37 -6.33
C ARG A 72 2.28 0.41 -6.67
N TYR A 73 2.79 1.61 -6.87
CA TYR A 73 4.21 1.89 -6.85
C TYR A 73 4.53 2.72 -5.61
N SER A 74 5.56 2.34 -4.88
CA SER A 74 6.06 3.11 -3.74
C SER A 74 7.58 3.16 -3.74
N GLN A 75 8.13 4.26 -3.27
CA GLN A 75 9.56 4.42 -3.08
C GLN A 75 9.82 5.14 -1.76
N ILE A 76 10.82 4.66 -1.03
CA ILE A 76 11.40 5.33 0.12
C ILE A 76 12.87 5.58 -0.16
N ASN A 77 13.32 6.80 0.09
CA ASN A 77 14.72 7.19 -0.02
C ASN A 77 15.18 7.73 1.34
N MET A 78 16.16 7.06 1.89
CA MET A 78 16.81 7.41 3.15
C MET A 78 18.30 7.75 2.95
N ASP A 79 18.75 7.91 1.68
CA ASP A 79 20.10 8.40 1.38
C ASP A 79 20.13 9.91 1.60
N ASP A 80 21.07 10.39 2.37
CA ASP A 80 21.43 11.81 2.52
C ASP A 80 22.96 11.92 2.55
N SER A 81 23.49 13.16 2.51
CA SER A 81 24.92 13.48 2.26
C SER A 81 25.92 12.58 2.99
N ASP A 82 25.69 12.29 4.28
CA ASP A 82 26.57 11.47 5.13
C ASP A 82 25.94 10.14 5.55
N LEU A 83 24.67 9.88 5.17
CA LEU A 83 23.93 8.68 5.53
C LEU A 83 23.56 7.87 4.29
N ASN A 84 24.13 6.69 4.16
CA ASN A 84 23.72 5.70 3.16
C ASN A 84 22.56 4.85 3.71
N GLY A 85 21.39 5.45 3.87
CA GLY A 85 20.21 4.76 4.40
C GLY A 85 19.54 3.83 3.39
N GLY A 86 19.88 3.98 2.12
CA GLY A 86 19.39 3.17 1.02
C GLY A 86 18.09 3.68 0.39
N VAL A 87 17.82 3.15 -0.81
CA VAL A 87 16.58 3.40 -1.55
C VAL A 87 15.88 2.08 -1.79
N ILE A 88 14.60 2.01 -1.44
CA ILE A 88 13.73 0.86 -1.69
C ILE A 88 12.61 1.31 -2.62
N SER A 89 12.40 0.53 -3.67
CA SER A 89 11.32 0.74 -4.65
C SER A 89 10.48 -0.52 -4.75
N ASP A 90 9.18 -0.40 -4.53
CA ASP A 90 8.25 -1.52 -4.56
C ASP A 90 7.20 -1.34 -5.65
N LEU A 91 6.99 -2.38 -6.43
CA LEU A 91 5.83 -2.52 -7.31
C LEU A 91 4.92 -3.63 -6.78
N THR A 92 3.71 -3.27 -6.39
CA THR A 92 2.73 -4.22 -5.87
C THR A 92 1.56 -4.37 -6.83
N ALA A 93 1.26 -5.60 -7.21
CA ALA A 93 0.02 -5.97 -7.88
C ALA A 93 -0.88 -6.75 -6.89
N GLY A 94 -2.13 -6.32 -6.74
CA GLY A 94 -3.06 -6.88 -5.77
C GLY A 94 -4.41 -7.25 -6.38
N ILE A 95 -5.02 -8.29 -5.81
CA ILE A 95 -6.39 -8.71 -6.07
C ILE A 95 -7.11 -8.75 -4.72
N ASN A 96 -8.19 -7.98 -4.58
CA ASN A 96 -9.05 -7.98 -3.42
C ASN A 96 -10.40 -8.56 -3.82
N TRP A 97 -10.76 -9.69 -3.24
CA TRP A 97 -12.02 -10.37 -3.48
C TRP A 97 -12.92 -10.23 -2.26
N TYR A 98 -13.93 -9.41 -2.37
CA TYR A 98 -14.96 -9.18 -1.36
C TYR A 98 -16.07 -10.21 -1.54
N LEU A 99 -16.09 -11.20 -0.67
CA LEU A 99 -17.07 -12.30 -0.72
C LEU A 99 -18.47 -11.81 -0.30
N ASN A 100 -18.50 -10.97 0.72
CA ASN A 100 -19.68 -10.28 1.26
C ASN A 100 -19.22 -9.01 1.99
N PRO A 101 -20.12 -8.18 2.59
CA PRO A 101 -19.74 -6.95 3.27
C PRO A 101 -18.76 -7.13 4.45
N SER A 102 -18.71 -8.33 5.02
CA SER A 102 -17.89 -8.63 6.22
C SER A 102 -16.66 -9.47 5.93
N THR A 103 -16.55 -10.09 4.75
CA THR A 103 -15.48 -11.05 4.48
C THR A 103 -14.78 -10.75 3.17
N MET A 104 -13.45 -10.71 3.20
CA MET A 104 -12.65 -10.56 1.99
C MET A 104 -11.36 -11.38 2.02
N VAL A 105 -10.87 -11.73 0.84
CA VAL A 105 -9.58 -12.37 0.60
C VAL A 105 -8.74 -11.43 -0.25
N MET A 106 -7.49 -11.24 0.14
CA MET A 106 -6.54 -10.40 -0.59
C MET A 106 -5.34 -11.24 -1.00
N PHE A 107 -4.90 -11.04 -2.24
CA PHE A 107 -3.66 -11.60 -2.77
C PHE A 107 -2.81 -10.45 -3.26
N ASN A 108 -1.54 -10.40 -2.84
CA ASN A 108 -0.59 -9.41 -3.30
C ASN A 108 0.69 -10.09 -3.78
N TYR A 109 1.19 -9.60 -4.90
CA TYR A 109 2.53 -9.86 -5.37
C TYR A 109 3.31 -8.55 -5.29
N ILE A 110 4.46 -8.56 -4.63
CA ILE A 110 5.31 -7.41 -4.45
C ILE A 110 6.68 -7.73 -5.05
N TYR A 111 7.10 -6.91 -5.99
CA TYR A 111 8.49 -6.86 -6.45
C TYR A 111 9.16 -5.68 -5.75
N SER A 112 10.15 -5.98 -4.91
CA SER A 112 10.91 -5.01 -4.13
C SER A 112 12.34 -4.95 -4.67
N ASP A 113 12.80 -3.76 -5.02
CA ASP A 113 14.18 -3.50 -5.44
C ASP A 113 14.87 -2.60 -4.40
N ILE A 114 15.98 -3.11 -3.86
CA ILE A 114 16.79 -2.40 -2.86
C ILE A 114 18.09 -2.01 -3.53
N LYS A 115 18.28 -0.72 -3.72
CA LYS A 115 19.46 -0.16 -4.37
C LYS A 115 20.76 -0.73 -3.77
N ASN A 116 21.62 -1.28 -4.62
CA ASN A 116 22.92 -1.89 -4.29
C ASN A 116 22.86 -3.19 -3.46
N LEU A 117 21.67 -3.72 -3.11
CA LEU A 117 21.53 -4.96 -2.33
C LEU A 117 20.83 -6.08 -3.12
N GLY A 118 19.99 -5.72 -4.11
CA GLY A 118 19.28 -6.68 -4.94
C GLY A 118 17.77 -6.55 -4.86
N ASN A 119 17.06 -7.58 -5.32
CA ASN A 119 15.61 -7.59 -5.38
C ASN A 119 15.00 -8.79 -4.67
N ALA A 120 13.73 -8.65 -4.30
CA ALA A 120 12.94 -9.70 -3.68
C ALA A 120 11.55 -9.78 -4.32
N ASN A 121 11.02 -11.01 -4.39
CA ASN A 121 9.66 -11.29 -4.83
C ASN A 121 8.88 -11.81 -3.63
N ILE A 122 7.79 -11.16 -3.28
CA ILE A 122 7.00 -11.47 -2.10
C ILE A 122 5.57 -11.76 -2.51
N PHE A 123 5.06 -12.93 -2.10
CA PHE A 123 3.66 -13.30 -2.26
C PHE A 123 2.99 -13.26 -0.90
N GLN A 124 1.87 -12.54 -0.82
CA GLN A 124 1.09 -12.42 0.41
C GLN A 124 -0.37 -12.78 0.13
N MET A 125 -0.97 -13.51 1.08
CA MET A 125 -2.39 -13.77 1.12
C MET A 125 -2.93 -13.35 2.49
N ARG A 126 -4.08 -12.66 2.50
CA ARG A 126 -4.77 -12.24 3.71
C ARG A 126 -6.24 -12.59 3.62
N PHE A 127 -6.75 -13.24 4.64
CA PHE A 127 -8.17 -13.43 4.88
C PHE A 127 -8.64 -12.49 5.98
N GLN A 128 -9.70 -11.74 5.77
CA GLN A 128 -10.21 -10.76 6.74
C GLN A 128 -11.70 -10.94 6.95
N ILE A 129 -12.10 -10.97 8.22
CA ILE A 129 -13.50 -10.93 8.66
C ILE A 129 -13.67 -9.69 9.55
N VAL A 130 -14.76 -8.95 9.33
CA VAL A 130 -15.16 -7.78 10.11
C VAL A 130 -16.53 -8.08 10.75
N PHE A 131 -16.66 -7.91 12.07
CA PHE A 131 -17.91 -8.10 12.81
C PHE A 131 -18.43 -6.79 13.39
#